data_4ee2033aa1ae940f43a4abd1c1eac620
#
_entry.id   4ee2033aa1ae940f43a4abd1c1eac620
#
_cell.length_a   1.000
_cell.length_b   1.000
_cell.length_c   1.000
_cell.angle_alpha   90.00
_cell.angle_beta   90.00
_cell.angle_gamma   90.00
#
_symmetry.space_group_name_H-M   'P 1'
#
loop_
_entity.id
_entity.type
_entity.pdbx_description
1 polymer ?
#
loop_
_entity_poly.entity_id
_entity_poly.type
_entity_poly.pdbx_seq_one_letter_code
_entity_poly.pdbx_strand_id
1 'polypeptide(L)'
;MASFINSSIENIVKKYAELVKQELNVSSIYLYGSYAKGTYSEDSDIDIAVIGENFIGDPIEDTLKLMRIRRKVDNRIEPHPFKSSDFDISNPYVQEILRTGIKIM
;
A
#
# COMPACT_ATOMS: atom_id res chain seq x y z
N MET A 1 16.94 -7.59 3.98
CA MET A 1 16.74 -6.60 2.91
C MET A 1 15.52 -6.97 2.07
N ALA A 2 14.63 -6.04 1.91
CA ALA A 2 13.47 -6.26 1.04
C ALA A 2 13.92 -6.26 -0.42
N SER A 3 13.41 -7.22 -1.19
CA SER A 3 13.67 -7.27 -2.62
C SER A 3 12.35 -7.48 -3.35
N PHE A 4 12.23 -6.88 -4.52
CA PHE A 4 11.05 -7.03 -5.35
C PHE A 4 11.28 -8.16 -6.34
N ILE A 5 10.24 -8.93 -6.60
CA ILE A 5 10.30 -10.04 -7.54
C ILE A 5 10.33 -9.53 -8.97
N ASN A 6 9.66 -8.40 -9.22
CA ASN A 6 9.47 -7.84 -10.55
C ASN A 6 9.83 -6.35 -10.55
N SER A 7 10.80 -5.95 -11.36
CA SER A 7 11.26 -4.57 -11.41
C SER A 7 10.18 -3.60 -11.93
N SER A 8 9.28 -4.07 -12.79
CA SER A 8 8.16 -3.25 -13.25
C SER A 8 7.22 -2.90 -12.10
N ILE A 9 6.93 -3.88 -11.24
CA ILE A 9 6.09 -3.68 -10.06
C ILE A 9 6.80 -2.77 -9.07
N GLU A 10 8.10 -2.94 -8.88
CA GLU A 10 8.88 -2.05 -8.02
C GLU A 10 8.75 -0.59 -8.44
N ASN A 11 8.88 -0.32 -9.74
CA ASN A 11 8.78 1.03 -10.27
C ASN A 11 7.37 1.61 -10.08
N ILE A 12 6.35 0.80 -10.32
CA ILE A 12 4.95 1.20 -10.13
C ILE A 12 4.70 1.57 -8.67
N VAL A 13 5.13 0.72 -7.75
CA VAL A 13 4.88 0.91 -6.32
C VAL A 13 5.63 2.14 -5.80
N LYS A 14 6.88 2.31 -6.22
CA LYS A 14 7.68 3.49 -5.82
C LYS A 14 7.08 4.79 -6.33
N LYS A 15 6.63 4.80 -7.59
CA LYS A 15 5.99 5.98 -8.15
C LYS A 15 4.71 6.33 -7.42
N TYR A 16 3.90 5.32 -7.10
CA TYR A 16 2.69 5.52 -6.34
C TYR A 16 2.99 6.09 -4.96
N ALA A 17 3.97 5.52 -4.27
CA ALA A 17 4.37 5.98 -2.94
C ALA A 17 4.81 7.44 -2.95
N GLU A 18 5.58 7.85 -3.96
CA GLU A 18 6.01 9.24 -4.09
C GLU A 18 4.83 10.20 -4.25
N LEU A 19 3.88 9.84 -5.09
CA LEU A 19 2.69 10.68 -5.30
C LEU A 19 1.83 10.77 -4.06
N VAL A 20 1.63 9.65 -3.38
CA VAL A 20 0.87 9.63 -2.12
C VAL A 20 1.55 10.51 -1.08
N LYS A 21 2.86 10.41 -0.96
CA LYS A 21 3.63 11.22 -0.02
C LYS A 21 3.51 12.72 -0.30
N GLN A 22 3.43 13.09 -1.57
CA GLN A 22 3.28 14.49 -1.95
C GLN A 22 1.91 15.07 -1.59
N GLU A 23 0.87 14.24 -1.65
CA GLU A 23 -0.51 14.70 -1.46
C GLU A 23 -1.04 14.47 -0.05
N LEU A 24 -0.49 13.49 0.66
CA LEU A 24 -0.98 13.10 1.98
C LEU A 24 0.18 13.00 2.96
N ASN A 25 -0.13 13.25 4.24
CA ASN A 25 0.84 13.08 5.31
C ASN A 25 0.86 11.62 5.73
N VAL A 26 1.74 10.83 5.12
CA VAL A 26 1.84 9.39 5.39
C VAL A 26 3.10 9.06 6.17
N SER A 27 2.99 8.07 7.05
CA SER A 27 4.11 7.61 7.87
C SER A 27 4.78 6.37 7.31
N SER A 28 4.03 5.47 6.67
CA SER A 28 4.57 4.23 6.11
C SER A 28 3.74 3.75 4.96
N ILE A 29 4.38 3.03 4.03
CA ILE A 29 3.72 2.37 2.90
C ILE A 29 4.32 0.99 2.73
N TYR A 30 3.45 -0.03 2.62
CA TYR A 30 3.86 -1.42 2.43
C TYR A 30 3.23 -2.02 1.19
N LEU A 31 4.02 -2.79 0.44
CA LEU A 31 3.50 -3.71 -0.57
C LEU A 31 3.22 -5.03 0.13
N TYR A 32 2.03 -5.59 -0.04
CA TYR A 32 1.71 -6.89 0.57
C TYR A 32 0.87 -7.74 -0.38
N GLY A 33 0.38 -8.87 0.09
CA GLY A 33 -0.39 -9.77 -0.74
C GLY A 33 0.47 -10.57 -1.70
N SER A 34 -0.10 -10.98 -2.83
CA SER A 34 0.54 -11.92 -3.74
C SER A 34 1.85 -11.42 -4.33
N TYR A 35 1.97 -10.14 -4.63
CA TYR A 35 3.22 -9.60 -5.17
C TYR A 35 4.35 -9.60 -4.15
N ALA A 36 4.04 -9.41 -2.89
CA ALA A 36 5.05 -9.46 -1.83
C ALA A 36 5.47 -10.90 -1.52
N LYS A 37 4.53 -11.86 -1.65
CA LYS A 37 4.76 -13.27 -1.35
C LYS A 37 5.35 -14.05 -2.51
N GLY A 38 5.32 -13.51 -3.72
CA GLY A 38 5.78 -14.22 -4.90
C GLY A 38 4.76 -15.19 -5.50
N THR A 39 3.50 -15.07 -5.10
CA THR A 39 2.42 -15.97 -5.57
C THR A 39 1.51 -15.30 -6.60
N TYR A 40 1.94 -14.18 -7.17
CA TYR A 40 1.13 -13.39 -8.08
C TYR A 40 0.95 -14.06 -9.45
N SER A 41 -0.13 -13.65 -10.12
CA SER A 41 -0.40 -13.98 -11.53
C SER A 41 -0.63 -12.67 -12.29
N GLU A 42 -0.89 -12.77 -13.60
CA GLU A 42 -1.16 -11.57 -14.42
C GLU A 42 -2.36 -10.77 -13.93
N ASP A 43 -3.34 -11.45 -13.31
CA ASP A 43 -4.57 -10.82 -12.86
C ASP A 43 -4.52 -10.37 -11.40
N SER A 44 -3.38 -10.52 -10.75
CA SER A 44 -3.26 -10.14 -9.33
C SER A 44 -3.31 -8.63 -9.15
N ASP A 45 -4.03 -8.19 -8.10
CA ASP A 45 -3.99 -6.80 -7.69
C ASP A 45 -2.68 -6.49 -6.98
N ILE A 46 -2.29 -5.22 -7.02
CA ILE A 46 -1.11 -4.75 -6.31
C ILE A 46 -1.59 -4.16 -4.99
N ASP A 47 -1.54 -4.95 -3.92
CA ASP A 47 -2.03 -4.54 -2.61
C ASP A 47 -1.03 -3.63 -1.92
N ILE A 48 -1.45 -2.41 -1.60
CA ILE A 48 -0.61 -1.42 -0.95
C ILE A 48 -1.30 -0.90 0.30
N ALA A 49 -0.64 -1.04 1.44
CA ALA A 49 -1.11 -0.47 2.70
C ALA A 49 -0.48 0.90 2.88
N VAL A 50 -1.33 1.90 3.13
CA VAL A 50 -0.89 3.29 3.32
C VAL A 50 -1.29 3.72 4.72
N ILE A 51 -0.30 4.04 5.55
CA ILE A 51 -0.51 4.42 6.94
C ILE A 51 -0.25 5.91 7.10
N GLY A 52 -1.22 6.65 7.61
CA GLY A 52 -1.04 8.10 7.76
C GLY A 52 -2.01 8.75 8.71
N GLU A 53 -1.68 9.99 9.06
CA GLU A 53 -2.47 10.81 9.98
C GLU A 53 -3.64 11.51 9.30
N ASN A 54 -3.57 11.67 7.98
CA ASN A 54 -4.59 12.39 7.22
C ASN A 54 -5.87 11.60 6.98
N PHE A 55 -5.87 10.32 7.32
CA PHE A 55 -7.06 9.51 7.14
C PHE A 55 -8.04 9.78 8.28
N ILE A 56 -9.30 9.99 7.92
CA ILE A 56 -10.34 10.37 8.89
C ILE A 56 -11.00 9.15 9.55
N GLY A 57 -10.65 7.95 9.10
CA GLY A 57 -11.24 6.72 9.62
C GLY A 57 -12.48 6.28 8.86
N ASP A 58 -12.90 7.02 7.85
CA ASP A 58 -13.97 6.60 6.94
C ASP A 58 -13.36 5.80 5.81
N PRO A 59 -13.58 4.47 5.74
CA PRO A 59 -12.95 3.64 4.72
C PRO A 59 -13.25 4.06 3.30
N ILE A 60 -14.44 4.59 3.06
CA ILE A 60 -14.86 4.98 1.71
C ILE A 60 -14.13 6.26 1.28
N GLU A 61 -14.16 7.30 2.13
CA GLU A 61 -13.52 8.58 1.81
C GLU A 61 -12.01 8.42 1.69
N ASP A 62 -11.41 7.72 2.62
CA ASP A 62 -9.96 7.54 2.63
C ASP A 62 -9.48 6.73 1.42
N THR A 63 -10.24 5.68 1.06
CA THR A 63 -9.92 4.87 -0.12
C THR A 63 -10.04 5.68 -1.40
N LEU A 64 -11.07 6.52 -1.51
CA LEU A 64 -11.27 7.34 -2.72
C LEU A 64 -10.11 8.30 -2.96
N LYS A 65 -9.53 8.86 -1.91
CA LYS A 65 -8.34 9.72 -2.04
C LYS A 65 -7.19 8.96 -2.68
N LEU A 66 -6.94 7.75 -2.21
CA LEU A 66 -5.87 6.91 -2.72
C LEU A 66 -6.13 6.40 -4.13
N MET A 67 -7.39 6.13 -4.45
CA MET A 67 -7.75 5.66 -5.78
C MET A 67 -7.62 6.76 -6.85
N ARG A 68 -7.83 8.01 -6.49
CA ARG A 68 -7.56 9.11 -7.42
C ARG A 68 -6.10 9.16 -7.82
N ILE A 69 -5.22 8.91 -6.86
CA ILE A 69 -3.78 8.93 -7.11
C ILE A 69 -3.36 7.74 -7.99
N ARG A 70 -3.93 6.55 -7.76
CA ARG A 70 -3.57 5.36 -8.55
C ARG A 70 -3.83 5.53 -10.05
N ARG A 71 -4.82 6.35 -10.41
CA ARG A 71 -5.14 6.58 -11.82
C ARG A 71 -3.98 7.19 -12.61
N LYS A 72 -3.08 7.86 -11.91
CA LYS A 72 -1.90 8.46 -12.52
C LYS A 72 -0.75 7.47 -12.66
N VAL A 73 -0.87 6.29 -12.09
CA VAL A 73 0.20 5.30 -12.05
C VAL A 73 -0.24 3.99 -12.69
N ASP A 74 -1.11 3.25 -12.03
CA ASP A 74 -1.54 1.93 -12.49
C ASP A 74 -2.84 1.53 -11.80
N ASN A 75 -3.84 1.13 -12.58
CA ASN A 75 -5.14 0.79 -12.04
C ASN A 75 -5.19 -0.56 -11.33
N ARG A 76 -4.12 -1.36 -11.41
CA ARG A 76 -4.04 -2.61 -10.65
C ARG A 76 -3.76 -2.37 -9.17
N ILE A 77 -3.34 -1.16 -8.80
CA ILE A 77 -3.07 -0.82 -7.41
C ILE A 77 -4.37 -0.88 -6.63
N GLU A 78 -4.38 -1.65 -5.54
CA GLU A 78 -5.49 -1.71 -4.61
C GLU A 78 -5.02 -1.12 -3.27
N PRO A 79 -5.32 0.15 -3.04
CA PRO A 79 -4.84 0.82 -1.83
C PRO A 79 -5.73 0.54 -0.63
N HIS A 80 -5.10 0.36 0.53
CA HIS A 80 -5.78 0.10 1.79
C HIS A 80 -5.30 1.13 2.83
N PRO A 81 -6.14 2.11 3.19
CA PRO A 81 -5.75 3.14 4.14
C PRO A 81 -5.86 2.67 5.58
N PHE A 82 -4.89 3.07 6.39
CA PHE A 82 -4.89 2.85 7.83
C PHE A 82 -4.53 4.14 8.53
N LYS A 83 -5.31 4.53 9.53
CA LYS A 83 -4.87 5.57 10.44
C LYS A 83 -3.69 5.03 11.24
N SER A 84 -2.74 5.88 11.56
CA SER A 84 -1.58 5.46 12.33
C SER A 84 -1.96 4.75 13.63
N SER A 85 -3.01 5.23 14.30
CA SER A 85 -3.48 4.62 15.54
C SER A 85 -4.10 3.24 15.36
N ASP A 86 -4.56 2.92 14.16
CA ASP A 86 -5.20 1.63 13.87
C ASP A 86 -4.22 0.59 13.33
N PHE A 87 -3.02 1.02 12.95
CA PHE A 87 -2.02 0.10 12.41
C PHE A 87 -1.20 -0.50 13.54
N ASP A 88 -1.81 -1.46 14.23
CA ASP A 88 -1.29 -2.05 15.45
C ASP A 88 -1.24 -3.57 15.33
N ILE A 89 -0.22 -4.16 15.93
CA ILE A 89 0.01 -5.61 15.88
C ILE A 89 -1.09 -6.43 16.57
N SER A 90 -1.95 -5.79 17.36
CA SER A 90 -3.11 -6.46 17.93
C SER A 90 -4.12 -6.87 16.85
N ASN A 91 -4.06 -6.25 15.68
CA ASN A 91 -4.92 -6.56 14.56
C ASN A 91 -4.25 -7.67 13.71
N PRO A 92 -4.87 -8.85 13.57
CA PRO A 92 -4.29 -9.94 12.78
C PRO A 92 -3.96 -9.57 11.33
N TYR A 93 -4.76 -8.70 10.73
CA TYR A 93 -4.52 -8.23 9.37
C TYR A 93 -3.22 -7.43 9.29
N VAL A 94 -2.99 -6.56 10.26
CA VAL A 94 -1.75 -5.77 10.37
C VAL A 94 -0.55 -6.68 10.61
N GLN A 95 -0.71 -7.70 11.45
CA GLN A 95 0.34 -8.69 11.70
C GLN A 95 0.78 -9.34 10.39
N GLU A 96 -0.17 -9.72 9.54
CA GLU A 96 0.12 -10.36 8.26
C GLU A 96 0.90 -9.41 7.34
N ILE A 97 0.50 -8.14 7.28
CA ILE A 97 1.21 -7.13 6.49
C ILE A 97 2.63 -6.97 6.96
N LEU A 98 2.83 -6.87 8.27
CA LEU A 98 4.18 -6.68 8.83
C LEU A 98 5.06 -7.91 8.66
N ARG A 99 4.47 -9.11 8.69
CA ARG A 99 5.20 -10.36 8.57
C ARG A 99 5.62 -10.65 7.14
N THR A 100 4.73 -10.41 6.17
CA THR A 100 4.93 -10.82 4.78
C THR A 100 5.12 -9.67 3.81
N GLY A 101 4.81 -8.44 4.22
CA GLY A 101 4.89 -7.28 3.35
C GLY A 101 6.30 -6.74 3.17
N ILE A 102 6.44 -5.91 2.15
CA ILE A 102 7.69 -5.23 1.84
C ILE A 102 7.49 -3.74 2.12
N LYS A 103 8.27 -3.20 3.03
CA LYS A 103 8.17 -1.78 3.35
C LYS A 103 8.75 -0.94 2.22
N ILE A 104 7.94 -0.03 1.69
CA ILE A 104 8.36 0.85 0.59
C ILE A 104 8.95 2.14 1.14
N MET A 105 8.35 2.64 2.21
CA MET A 105 8.88 3.83 2.89
C MET A 105 8.36 3.94 4.31
#